data_e642f3c15f7c88a4c6583761caf1ca25
#
_entry.id   e642f3c15f7c88a4c6583761caf1ca25
#
_cell.length_a   1.000
_cell.length_b   1.000
_cell.length_c   1.000
_cell.angle_alpha   90.00
_cell.angle_beta   90.00
_cell.angle_gamma   90.00
#
_symmetry.space_group_name_H-M   'P 1'
#
loop_
_entity.id
_entity.type
_entity.pdbx_description
1 polymer ?
#
loop_
_entity_poly.entity_id
_entity_poly.type
_entity_poly.pdbx_seq_one_letter_code
_entity_poly.pdbx_strand_id
1 'polypeptide(L)'
;MKKIDRETFPFYRFDRLAACREINHFVSSGVKDISFLGNEEPVRVVANRRELGENAGFELDRLVVGNQVHGADITVVTAEDAGRGAYDNESRLPDTDALVTDEAGICLMVLTADCVPVLLYDRKCGAIAAIHAGWKGTAADIVGKTVNLLR
;
A
#
# COMPACT_ATOMS: atom_id res chain seq x y z
N MET A 1 11.41 -6.55 -13.04
CA MET A 1 10.20 -5.70 -12.83
C MET A 1 9.62 -5.36 -14.19
N LYS A 2 8.35 -5.63 -14.42
CA LYS A 2 7.67 -5.40 -15.70
C LYS A 2 6.76 -4.19 -15.57
N LYS A 3 6.91 -3.21 -16.49
CA LYS A 3 5.97 -2.09 -16.63
C LYS A 3 4.70 -2.58 -17.34
N ILE A 4 3.56 -2.19 -16.82
CA ILE A 4 2.25 -2.39 -17.43
C ILE A 4 1.75 -1.00 -17.82
N ASP A 5 1.80 -0.73 -19.12
CA ASP A 5 1.29 0.54 -19.66
C ASP A 5 -0.23 0.48 -19.70
N ARG A 6 -0.83 1.34 -18.89
CA ARG A 6 -2.22 1.76 -18.98
C ARG A 6 -2.22 3.23 -19.31
N GLU A 7 -3.10 3.70 -20.18
CA GLU A 7 -3.09 5.08 -20.68
C GLU A 7 -3.12 6.13 -19.56
N THR A 8 -3.79 5.82 -18.45
CA THR A 8 -4.06 6.77 -17.38
C THR A 8 -3.26 6.50 -16.10
N PHE A 9 -2.92 5.24 -15.78
CA PHE A 9 -2.12 4.86 -14.62
C PHE A 9 -1.12 3.76 -14.99
N PRO A 10 0.08 4.10 -15.47
CA PRO A 10 1.14 3.11 -15.62
C PRO A 10 1.57 2.60 -14.24
N PHE A 11 1.75 1.29 -14.11
CA PHE A 11 2.23 0.66 -12.90
C PHE A 11 3.24 -0.44 -13.18
N TYR A 12 4.00 -0.80 -12.16
CA TYR A 12 5.06 -1.81 -12.24
C TYR A 12 4.68 -3.02 -11.41
N ARG A 13 5.05 -4.22 -11.89
CA ARG A 13 4.96 -5.48 -11.15
C ARG A 13 6.32 -6.12 -11.00
N PHE A 14 6.57 -6.73 -9.84
CA PHE A 14 7.79 -7.50 -9.58
C PHE A 14 7.60 -8.93 -10.05
N ASP A 15 8.52 -9.45 -10.88
CA ASP A 15 8.38 -10.75 -11.54
C ASP A 15 8.18 -11.89 -10.54
N ARG A 16 8.90 -11.86 -9.39
CA ARG A 16 8.76 -12.89 -8.34
C ARG A 16 7.39 -12.90 -7.68
N LEU A 17 6.83 -11.73 -7.38
CA LEU A 17 5.50 -11.63 -6.79
C LEU A 17 4.42 -11.92 -7.84
N ALA A 18 4.64 -11.56 -9.10
CA ALA A 18 3.71 -11.85 -10.20
C ALA A 18 3.59 -13.36 -10.51
N ALA A 19 4.54 -14.18 -10.07
CA ALA A 19 4.45 -15.62 -10.13
C ALA A 19 3.51 -16.23 -9.07
N CYS A 20 3.16 -15.47 -8.03
CA CYS A 20 2.20 -15.87 -7.00
C CYS A 20 0.81 -15.43 -7.43
N ARG A 21 -0.04 -16.40 -7.80
CA ARG A 21 -1.38 -16.13 -8.34
C ARG A 21 -2.38 -15.75 -7.26
N GLU A 22 -2.04 -15.99 -6.01
CA GLU A 22 -2.85 -15.76 -4.82
C GLU A 22 -2.90 -14.30 -4.41
N ILE A 23 -1.92 -13.49 -4.88
CA ILE A 23 -1.81 -12.08 -4.54
C ILE A 23 -1.82 -11.18 -5.78
N ASN A 24 -2.33 -9.98 -5.60
CA ASN A 24 -2.17 -8.89 -6.54
C ASN A 24 -1.21 -7.85 -5.93
N HIS A 25 -0.33 -7.27 -6.74
CA HIS A 25 0.61 -6.25 -6.28
C HIS A 25 1.00 -5.33 -7.42
N PHE A 26 1.32 -4.10 -7.09
CA PHE A 26 1.82 -3.11 -8.06
C PHE A 26 2.49 -1.94 -7.33
N VAL A 27 3.27 -1.18 -8.09
CA VAL A 27 3.75 0.16 -7.72
C VAL A 27 3.30 1.10 -8.83
N SER A 28 2.45 2.08 -8.52
CA SER A 28 2.01 3.08 -9.49
C SER A 28 3.11 4.12 -9.72
N SER A 29 3.19 4.68 -10.92
CA SER A 29 4.01 5.85 -11.18
C SER A 29 3.12 7.11 -11.14
N GLY A 30 3.63 8.20 -10.54
CA GLY A 30 2.90 9.39 -10.18
C GLY A 30 2.43 10.28 -11.34
N VAL A 31 1.56 9.75 -12.22
CA VAL A 31 0.95 10.54 -13.28
C VAL A 31 -0.23 11.38 -12.76
N LYS A 32 -0.95 10.85 -11.77
CA LYS A 32 -2.06 11.52 -11.09
C LYS A 32 -1.85 11.45 -9.57
N ASP A 33 -2.18 12.52 -8.87
CA ASP A 33 -2.06 12.54 -7.41
C ASP A 33 -3.13 11.64 -6.78
N ILE A 34 -2.66 10.71 -5.95
CA ILE A 34 -3.47 9.81 -5.13
C ILE A 34 -3.26 10.05 -3.63
N SER A 35 -2.55 11.14 -3.29
CA SER A 35 -2.26 11.55 -1.92
C SER A 35 -3.17 12.69 -1.50
N PHE A 36 -3.73 12.60 -0.29
CA PHE A 36 -4.44 13.73 0.34
C PHE A 36 -3.48 14.76 0.96
N LEU A 37 -2.17 14.54 0.88
CA LEU A 37 -1.15 15.46 1.38
C LEU A 37 -0.62 16.42 0.31
N GLY A 38 -1.05 16.23 -0.95
CA GLY A 38 -0.72 17.09 -2.07
C GLY A 38 -1.62 18.33 -2.16
N ASN A 39 -1.57 18.98 -3.32
CA ASN A 39 -2.38 20.17 -3.62
C ASN A 39 -3.64 19.84 -4.42
N GLU A 40 -3.92 18.57 -4.68
CA GLU A 40 -5.09 18.15 -5.45
C GLU A 40 -6.34 18.19 -4.55
N GLU A 41 -7.46 18.58 -5.12
CA GLU A 41 -8.75 18.59 -4.43
C GLU A 41 -9.12 17.16 -3.97
N PRO A 42 -9.62 16.98 -2.72
CA PRO A 42 -9.93 15.64 -2.18
C PRO A 42 -10.85 14.81 -3.08
N VAL A 43 -11.83 15.42 -3.71
CA VAL A 43 -12.74 14.73 -4.64
C VAL A 43 -12.01 14.16 -5.86
N ARG A 44 -10.95 14.82 -6.33
CA ARG A 44 -10.13 14.35 -7.43
C ARG A 44 -9.19 13.23 -6.99
N VAL A 45 -8.64 13.34 -5.78
CA VAL A 45 -7.83 12.25 -5.18
C VAL A 45 -8.64 10.96 -5.10
N VAL A 46 -9.89 11.04 -4.61
CA VAL A 46 -10.81 9.88 -4.55
C VAL A 46 -11.09 9.33 -5.96
N ALA A 47 -11.37 10.21 -6.93
CA ALA A 47 -11.60 9.79 -8.31
C ALA A 47 -10.37 9.11 -8.92
N ASN A 48 -9.16 9.66 -8.69
CA ASN A 48 -7.90 9.08 -9.15
C ASN A 48 -7.64 7.70 -8.51
N ARG A 49 -7.92 7.55 -7.21
CA ARG A 49 -7.80 6.26 -6.52
C ARG A 49 -8.79 5.21 -7.02
N ARG A 50 -10.02 5.63 -7.34
CA ARG A 50 -11.04 4.73 -7.92
C ARG A 50 -10.59 4.24 -9.30
N GLU A 51 -10.12 5.14 -10.15
CA GLU A 51 -9.57 4.80 -11.46
C GLU A 51 -8.34 3.88 -11.34
N LEU A 52 -7.47 4.13 -10.36
CA LEU A 52 -6.34 3.25 -10.07
C LEU A 52 -6.83 1.84 -9.67
N GLY A 53 -7.86 1.75 -8.82
CA GLY A 53 -8.48 0.48 -8.41
C GLY A 53 -9.04 -0.31 -9.59
N GLU A 54 -9.78 0.35 -10.49
CA GLU A 54 -10.30 -0.26 -11.71
C GLU A 54 -9.18 -0.79 -12.62
N ASN A 55 -8.07 -0.07 -12.75
CA ASN A 55 -6.93 -0.47 -13.57
C ASN A 55 -6.08 -1.57 -12.92
N ALA A 56 -5.92 -1.56 -11.60
CA ALA A 56 -5.05 -2.46 -10.87
C ALA A 56 -5.79 -3.67 -10.27
N GLY A 57 -7.11 -3.64 -10.23
CA GLY A 57 -7.96 -4.75 -9.78
C GLY A 57 -8.16 -4.78 -8.26
N PHE A 58 -8.52 -3.64 -7.64
CA PHE A 58 -8.97 -3.60 -6.25
C PHE A 58 -10.15 -2.64 -6.07
N GLU A 59 -10.96 -2.92 -5.07
CA GLU A 59 -12.10 -2.07 -4.69
C GLU A 59 -11.64 -1.01 -3.68
N LEU A 60 -12.07 0.24 -3.88
CA LEU A 60 -11.66 1.35 -3.00
C LEU A 60 -12.15 1.15 -1.55
N ASP A 61 -13.30 0.53 -1.35
CA ASP A 61 -13.85 0.17 -0.02
C ASP A 61 -13.01 -0.87 0.71
N ARG A 62 -12.07 -1.51 0.03
CA ARG A 62 -11.14 -2.49 0.60
C ARG A 62 -9.73 -1.95 0.77
N LEU A 63 -9.51 -0.70 0.38
CA LEU A 63 -8.21 -0.04 0.51
C LEU A 63 -7.99 0.41 1.95
N VAL A 64 -6.81 0.13 2.49
CA VAL A 64 -6.37 0.60 3.82
C VAL A 64 -5.06 1.36 3.68
N VAL A 65 -5.01 2.54 4.30
CA VAL A 65 -3.86 3.45 4.24
C VAL A 65 -3.46 3.88 5.65
N GLY A 66 -2.17 3.81 5.96
CA GLY A 66 -1.61 4.31 7.21
C GLY A 66 -1.26 5.80 7.14
N ASN A 67 -1.31 6.47 8.29
CA ASN A 67 -0.72 7.80 8.48
C ASN A 67 0.79 7.64 8.69
N GLN A 68 1.56 7.73 7.61
CA GLN A 68 3.00 7.52 7.59
C GLN A 68 3.72 8.69 8.26
N VAL A 69 4.47 8.40 9.30
CA VAL A 69 5.22 9.38 10.12
C VAL A 69 6.73 9.21 10.00
N HIS A 70 7.19 8.38 9.06
CA HIS A 70 8.58 7.97 8.90
C HIS A 70 9.12 7.23 10.13
N GLY A 71 8.24 6.53 10.84
CA GLY A 71 8.53 5.69 11.99
C GLY A 71 8.85 4.24 11.63
N ALA A 72 8.63 3.34 12.59
CA ALA A 72 8.78 1.90 12.40
C ALA A 72 7.61 1.12 13.02
N ASP A 73 6.47 1.77 13.17
CA ASP A 73 5.27 1.14 13.71
C ASP A 73 4.53 0.37 12.62
N ILE A 74 4.04 -0.80 13.02
CA ILE A 74 3.42 -1.79 12.14
C ILE A 74 2.01 -2.03 12.64
N THR A 75 1.02 -1.92 11.77
CA THR A 75 -0.37 -2.23 12.10
C THR A 75 -0.79 -3.51 11.40
N VAL A 76 -1.35 -4.44 12.16
CA VAL A 76 -2.07 -5.60 11.62
C VAL A 76 -3.47 -5.14 11.26
N VAL A 77 -3.80 -5.26 9.99
CA VAL A 77 -5.05 -4.80 9.39
C VAL A 77 -6.03 -5.96 9.33
N THR A 78 -7.25 -5.71 9.76
CA THR A 78 -8.37 -6.65 9.69
C THR A 78 -9.46 -6.17 8.74
N ALA A 79 -10.48 -7.00 8.52
CA ALA A 79 -11.63 -6.62 7.70
C ALA A 79 -12.40 -5.39 8.25
N GLU A 80 -12.29 -5.11 9.56
CA GLU A 80 -12.91 -3.93 10.20
C GLU A 80 -12.23 -2.61 9.80
N ASP A 81 -10.98 -2.67 9.35
CA ASP A 81 -10.22 -1.51 8.89
C ASP A 81 -10.46 -1.17 7.41
N ALA A 82 -11.26 -1.97 6.70
CA ALA A 82 -11.53 -1.78 5.28
C ALA A 82 -12.07 -0.37 5.00
N GLY A 83 -11.50 0.31 4.01
CA GLY A 83 -11.86 1.68 3.62
C GLY A 83 -11.14 2.77 4.41
N ARG A 84 -10.40 2.47 5.48
CA ARG A 84 -9.69 3.48 6.27
C ARG A 84 -8.58 4.16 5.47
N GLY A 85 -8.64 5.49 5.41
CA GLY A 85 -7.74 6.33 4.62
C GLY A 85 -7.99 6.25 3.11
N ALA A 86 -9.03 5.55 2.65
CA ALA A 86 -9.36 5.42 1.24
C ALA A 86 -9.97 6.70 0.67
N TYR A 87 -10.82 7.36 1.44
CA TYR A 87 -11.65 8.49 1.02
C TYR A 87 -11.23 9.83 1.61
N ASP A 88 -10.46 9.82 2.69
CA ASP A 88 -10.01 10.99 3.42
C ASP A 88 -8.68 10.72 4.13
N ASN A 89 -8.12 11.77 4.72
CA ASN A 89 -6.88 11.70 5.47
C ASN A 89 -7.09 11.33 6.95
N GLU A 90 -8.25 11.68 7.49
CA GLU A 90 -8.56 11.61 8.91
C GLU A 90 -8.79 10.17 9.38
N SER A 91 -9.35 9.33 8.52
CA SER A 91 -9.64 7.92 8.83
C SER A 91 -8.43 6.97 8.69
N ARG A 92 -7.25 7.47 8.31
CA ARG A 92 -6.03 6.66 8.21
C ARG A 92 -5.72 5.98 9.55
N LEU A 93 -5.07 4.82 9.47
CA LEU A 93 -4.50 4.16 10.66
C LEU A 93 -3.41 5.05 11.26
N PRO A 94 -3.50 5.41 12.56
CA PRO A 94 -2.56 6.37 13.16
C PRO A 94 -1.13 5.82 13.19
N ASP A 95 -0.16 6.72 12.98
CA ASP A 95 1.29 6.49 13.16
C ASP A 95 1.81 5.18 12.54
N THR A 96 1.33 4.83 11.34
CA THR A 96 1.57 3.54 10.70
C THR A 96 2.42 3.68 9.45
N ASP A 97 3.63 3.11 9.46
CA ASP A 97 4.55 3.04 8.33
C ASP A 97 4.61 1.65 7.68
N ALA A 98 4.07 0.62 8.32
CA ALA A 98 3.90 -0.70 7.71
C ALA A 98 2.51 -1.26 8.02
N LEU A 99 1.90 -1.85 7.01
CA LEU A 99 0.60 -2.52 7.06
C LEU A 99 0.80 -4.00 6.79
N VAL A 100 0.15 -4.85 7.56
CA VAL A 100 0.21 -6.32 7.42
C VAL A 100 -1.19 -6.88 7.49
N THR A 101 -1.54 -7.86 6.65
CA THR A 101 -2.81 -8.58 6.76
C THR A 101 -2.70 -9.98 6.18
N ASP A 102 -3.47 -10.92 6.73
CA ASP A 102 -3.77 -12.23 6.15
C ASP A 102 -5.23 -12.32 5.64
N GLU A 103 -5.96 -11.22 5.75
CA GLU A 103 -7.35 -11.12 5.30
C GLU A 103 -7.46 -11.01 3.77
N ALA A 104 -8.18 -11.94 3.17
CA ALA A 104 -8.41 -11.92 1.73
C ALA A 104 -9.27 -10.72 1.31
N GLY A 105 -8.93 -10.12 0.17
CA GLY A 105 -9.67 -9.00 -0.40
C GLY A 105 -9.34 -7.64 0.20
N ILE A 106 -8.43 -7.54 1.17
CA ILE A 106 -7.90 -6.25 1.66
C ILE A 106 -6.76 -5.77 0.75
N CYS A 107 -6.77 -4.50 0.42
CA CYS A 107 -5.71 -3.83 -0.31
C CYS A 107 -4.92 -2.90 0.61
N LEU A 108 -3.64 -3.15 0.79
CA LEU A 108 -2.75 -2.30 1.59
C LEU A 108 -2.03 -1.29 0.69
N MET A 109 -2.04 -0.01 1.07
CA MET A 109 -1.34 1.03 0.31
C MET A 109 -0.40 1.83 1.20
N VAL A 110 0.83 1.98 0.73
CA VAL A 110 1.79 2.99 1.21
C VAL A 110 2.10 3.97 0.10
N LEU A 111 2.35 5.22 0.47
CA LEU A 111 2.67 6.31 -0.43
C LEU A 111 4.16 6.64 -0.29
N THR A 112 4.86 6.76 -1.41
CA THR A 112 6.28 7.13 -1.42
C THR A 112 6.54 8.14 -2.52
N ALA A 113 7.46 9.07 -2.27
CA ALA A 113 8.08 9.90 -3.28
C ALA A 113 9.53 9.41 -3.51
N ASP A 114 10.41 9.63 -2.54
CA ASP A 114 11.83 9.26 -2.54
C ASP A 114 12.18 8.14 -1.56
N CYS A 115 11.25 7.79 -0.64
CA CYS A 115 11.40 6.64 0.25
C CYS A 115 11.18 5.31 -0.48
N VAL A 116 11.66 4.21 0.10
CA VAL A 116 11.59 2.88 -0.52
C VAL A 116 10.29 2.17 -0.13
N PRO A 117 9.41 1.82 -1.09
CA PRO A 117 8.30 0.91 -0.81
C PRO A 117 8.82 -0.54 -0.79
N VAL A 118 8.44 -1.31 0.24
CA VAL A 118 8.77 -2.73 0.32
C VAL A 118 7.46 -3.53 0.40
N LEU A 119 7.34 -4.55 -0.47
CA LEU A 119 6.21 -5.47 -0.48
C LEU A 119 6.67 -6.85 -0.05
N LEU A 120 5.97 -7.45 0.90
CA LEU A 120 6.25 -8.81 1.38
C LEU A 120 5.03 -9.71 1.15
N TYR A 121 5.31 -10.99 0.94
CA TYR A 121 4.32 -12.06 0.89
C TYR A 121 4.86 -13.31 1.57
N ASP A 122 4.17 -13.79 2.59
CA ASP A 122 4.43 -15.09 3.20
C ASP A 122 3.49 -16.15 2.59
N ARG A 123 4.09 -17.10 1.86
CA ARG A 123 3.34 -18.19 1.17
C ARG A 123 2.77 -19.23 2.14
N LYS A 124 3.21 -19.28 3.40
CA LYS A 124 2.74 -20.28 4.36
C LYS A 124 1.41 -19.89 4.97
N CYS A 125 1.29 -18.63 5.42
CA CYS A 125 0.06 -18.12 6.03
C CYS A 125 -0.78 -17.28 5.08
N GLY A 126 -0.27 -16.93 3.88
CA GLY A 126 -0.97 -16.08 2.93
C GLY A 126 -0.89 -14.58 3.23
N ALA A 127 -0.16 -14.20 4.29
CA ALA A 127 -0.09 -12.81 4.71
C ALA A 127 0.72 -11.95 3.74
N ILE A 128 0.28 -10.70 3.58
CA ILE A 128 0.94 -9.66 2.78
C ILE A 128 1.34 -8.49 3.67
N ALA A 129 2.36 -7.74 3.24
CA ALA A 129 2.70 -6.48 3.85
C ALA A 129 3.06 -5.42 2.81
N ALA A 130 2.71 -4.15 3.14
CA ALA A 130 3.16 -2.96 2.44
C ALA A 130 3.87 -2.05 3.44
N ILE A 131 5.13 -1.69 3.15
CA ILE A 131 6.02 -0.99 4.08
C ILE A 131 6.54 0.29 3.42
N HIS A 132 6.41 1.39 4.13
CA HIS A 132 7.09 2.64 3.83
C HIS A 132 8.44 2.67 4.56
N ALA A 133 9.52 2.31 3.86
CA ALA A 133 10.87 2.31 4.42
C ALA A 133 11.58 3.64 4.14
N GLY A 134 11.24 4.67 4.92
CA GLY A 134 12.00 5.91 5.00
C GLY A 134 13.33 5.66 5.75
N TRP A 135 14.26 6.64 5.74
CA TRP A 135 15.58 6.46 6.36
C TRP A 135 15.51 6.16 7.86
N LYS A 136 14.58 6.79 8.62
CA LYS A 136 14.39 6.53 10.05
C LYS A 136 13.82 5.13 10.29
N GLY A 137 12.77 4.75 9.53
CA GLY A 137 12.18 3.42 9.62
C GLY A 137 13.19 2.33 9.24
N THR A 138 14.02 2.57 8.23
CA THR A 138 15.11 1.66 7.84
C THR A 138 16.16 1.53 8.96
N ALA A 139 16.59 2.63 9.56
CA ALA A 139 17.51 2.62 10.69
C ALA A 139 16.92 1.91 11.93
N ALA A 140 15.60 1.97 12.10
CA ALA A 140 14.87 1.28 13.16
C ALA A 140 14.46 -0.17 12.79
N ASP A 141 14.95 -0.69 11.67
CA ASP A 141 14.70 -2.06 11.17
C ASP A 141 13.21 -2.39 10.94
N ILE A 142 12.45 -1.46 10.33
CA ILE A 142 11.03 -1.66 10.05
C ILE A 142 10.77 -2.93 9.23
N VAL A 143 11.63 -3.22 8.25
CA VAL A 143 11.48 -4.41 7.37
C VAL A 143 11.70 -5.69 8.16
N GLY A 144 12.77 -5.78 8.97
CA GLY A 144 13.05 -6.95 9.80
C GLY A 144 11.96 -7.19 10.84
N LYS A 145 11.47 -6.13 11.49
CA LYS A 145 10.33 -6.20 12.41
C LYS A 145 9.07 -6.75 11.72
N THR A 146 8.76 -6.26 10.52
CA THR A 146 7.61 -6.74 9.74
C THR A 146 7.76 -8.21 9.33
N VAL A 147 8.96 -8.64 8.90
CA VAL A 147 9.24 -10.06 8.59
C VAL A 147 9.05 -10.95 9.83
N ASN A 148 9.47 -10.47 11.00
CA ASN A 148 9.30 -11.23 12.24
C ASN A 148 7.82 -11.35 12.65
N LEU A 149 6.99 -10.36 12.35
CA LEU A 149 5.55 -10.41 12.61
C LEU A 149 4.81 -11.39 11.69
N LEU A 150 5.30 -11.60 10.45
CA LEU A 150 4.73 -12.55 9.49
C LEU A 150 5.04 -14.03 9.83
N ARG A 151 5.94 -14.32 10.77
CA ARG A 151 6.37 -15.68 11.16
C ARG A 151 5.59 -16.21 12.33
#